data_155a2b9c3f9bb4826ddf33811efbdc6a
#
_entry.id   155a2b9c3f9bb4826ddf33811efbdc6a
#
_cell.length_a   1.000
_cell.length_b   1.000
_cell.length_c   1.000
_cell.angle_alpha   90.00
_cell.angle_beta   90.00
_cell.angle_gamma   90.00
#
_symmetry.space_group_name_H-M   'P 1'
#
loop_
_entity.id
_entity.type
_entity.pdbx_description
1 polymer ?
#
loop_
_entity_poly.entity_id
_entity_poly.type
_entity_poly.pdbx_seq_one_letter_code
_entity_poly.pdbx_strand_id
1 'polypeptide(L)'
;MFERAAAVASDLNAQLIATAATRPGSCLEIGAGRGTKTYVMMCQAKRAGYERQHTALDLHDRKCDLNLARLHKAGIQGVRTVSGDACELDEVLTSFDAMRGERVKFDTVFIDAPCSGTGTMRRHPEIPWRLTENDVTT
;
A
#
# COMPACT_ATOMS: atom_id res chain seq x y z
N MET A 1 7.44 -21.77 1.46
CA MET A 1 6.22 -20.94 1.24
C MET A 1 6.58 -19.45 1.19
N PHE A 2 7.21 -18.91 2.23
CA PHE A 2 7.62 -17.47 2.25
C PHE A 2 8.68 -17.12 1.20
N GLU A 3 9.63 -18.01 0.92
CA GLU A 3 10.64 -17.79 -0.13
C GLU A 3 10.06 -17.60 -1.53
N ARG A 4 8.91 -18.21 -1.81
CA ARG A 4 8.18 -18.06 -3.08
C ARG A 4 7.17 -16.91 -3.07
N ALA A 5 7.15 -16.11 -1.99
CA ALA A 5 6.15 -15.08 -1.75
C ALA A 5 4.68 -15.59 -1.88
N ALA A 6 4.47 -16.89 -1.64
CA ALA A 6 3.14 -17.50 -1.70
C ALA A 6 2.29 -17.17 -0.46
N ALA A 7 2.89 -16.57 0.57
CA ALA A 7 2.21 -16.10 1.77
C ALA A 7 2.94 -14.89 2.34
N VAL A 8 2.20 -14.01 3.00
CA VAL A 8 2.71 -12.82 3.69
C VAL A 8 2.19 -12.84 5.12
N ALA A 9 3.09 -12.64 6.08
CA ALA A 9 2.69 -12.44 7.47
C ALA A 9 2.05 -11.05 7.60
N SER A 10 0.85 -10.99 8.15
CA SER A 10 0.11 -9.76 8.35
C SER A 10 -0.78 -9.84 9.59
N ASP A 11 -0.95 -8.72 10.26
CA ASP A 11 -1.90 -8.58 11.35
C ASP A 11 -3.33 -8.81 10.88
N LEU A 12 -4.18 -9.41 11.74
CA LEU A 12 -5.57 -9.69 11.39
C LEU A 12 -6.35 -8.43 10.99
N ASN A 13 -6.18 -7.34 11.75
CA ASN A 13 -6.89 -6.08 11.44
C ASN A 13 -6.41 -5.49 10.12
N ALA A 14 -5.11 -5.58 9.81
CA ALA A 14 -4.57 -5.16 8.53
C ALA A 14 -5.16 -5.98 7.37
N GLN A 15 -5.37 -7.28 7.55
CA GLN A 15 -6.02 -8.13 6.56
C GLN A 15 -7.49 -7.78 6.39
N LEU A 16 -8.23 -7.54 7.47
CA LEU A 16 -9.64 -7.15 7.44
C LEU A 16 -9.84 -5.82 6.70
N ILE A 17 -9.03 -4.81 7.04
CA ILE A 17 -9.09 -3.49 6.39
C ILE A 17 -8.76 -3.60 4.90
N ALA A 18 -7.67 -4.30 4.54
CA ALA A 18 -7.28 -4.51 3.15
C ALA A 18 -8.38 -5.26 2.37
N THR A 19 -9.00 -6.27 3.00
CA THR A 19 -10.13 -7.00 2.40
C THR A 19 -11.34 -6.10 2.18
N ALA A 20 -11.69 -5.28 3.18
CA ALA A 20 -12.80 -4.33 3.08
C ALA A 20 -12.58 -3.25 2.01
N ALA A 21 -11.32 -2.85 1.79
CA ALA A 21 -10.92 -1.90 0.75
C ALA A 21 -10.84 -2.52 -0.65
N THR A 22 -10.94 -3.84 -0.78
CA THR A 22 -10.86 -4.52 -2.07
C THR A 22 -12.15 -4.32 -2.85
N ARG A 23 -12.07 -3.62 -3.98
CA ARG A 23 -13.16 -3.33 -4.91
C ARG A 23 -12.66 -3.55 -6.34
N PRO A 24 -13.55 -3.81 -7.32
CA PRO A 24 -13.18 -3.81 -8.72
C PRO A 24 -12.75 -2.40 -9.19
N GLY A 25 -12.06 -2.33 -10.34
CA GLY A 25 -11.64 -1.08 -10.95
C GLY A 25 -10.26 -0.61 -10.52
N SER A 26 -10.03 0.69 -10.58
CA SER A 26 -8.74 1.31 -10.27
C SER A 26 -8.61 1.69 -8.80
N CYS A 27 -7.42 1.46 -8.23
CA CYS A 27 -7.12 1.80 -6.84
C CYS A 27 -5.81 2.56 -6.73
N LEU A 28 -5.83 3.62 -5.92
CA LEU A 28 -4.63 4.26 -5.40
C LEU A 28 -4.44 3.86 -3.94
N GLU A 29 -3.32 3.22 -3.64
CA GLU A 29 -2.86 2.91 -2.28
C GLU A 29 -1.76 3.90 -1.89
N ILE A 30 -2.00 4.70 -0.85
CA ILE A 30 -1.04 5.67 -0.31
C ILE A 30 -0.40 5.08 0.94
N GLY A 31 0.94 5.13 1.02
CA GLY A 31 1.71 4.52 2.11
C GLY A 31 1.85 3.01 1.96
N ALA A 32 2.00 2.51 0.73
CA ALA A 32 2.02 1.08 0.43
C ALA A 32 3.17 0.31 1.10
N GLY A 33 4.24 0.99 1.47
CA GLY A 33 5.38 0.39 2.13
C GLY A 33 5.99 -0.76 1.31
N ARG A 34 6.24 -1.87 1.97
CA ARG A 34 6.76 -3.10 1.32
C ARG A 34 5.68 -3.97 0.69
N GLY A 35 4.45 -3.46 0.54
CA GLY A 35 3.38 -4.10 -0.20
C GLY A 35 2.63 -5.23 0.52
N THR A 36 2.58 -5.22 1.85
CA THR A 36 1.83 -6.25 2.60
C THR A 36 0.33 -6.13 2.34
N LYS A 37 -0.24 -4.91 2.43
CA LYS A 37 -1.65 -4.68 2.15
C LYS A 37 -1.95 -4.75 0.66
N THR A 38 -1.06 -4.24 -0.20
CA THR A 38 -1.11 -4.42 -1.66
C THR A 38 -1.30 -5.89 -2.02
N TYR A 39 -0.44 -6.77 -1.45
CA TYR A 39 -0.52 -8.21 -1.68
C TYR A 39 -1.89 -8.78 -1.27
N VAL A 40 -2.37 -8.45 -0.07
CA VAL A 40 -3.68 -8.91 0.42
C VAL A 40 -4.81 -8.46 -0.50
N MET A 41 -4.85 -7.16 -0.86
CA MET A 41 -5.88 -6.61 -1.75
C MET A 41 -5.88 -7.28 -3.12
N MET A 42 -4.71 -7.52 -3.72
CA MET A 42 -4.61 -8.19 -5.02
C MET A 42 -5.03 -9.65 -4.96
N CYS A 43 -4.67 -10.37 -3.90
CA CYS A 43 -5.12 -11.75 -3.68
C CYS A 43 -6.65 -11.82 -3.48
N GLN A 44 -7.22 -10.90 -2.73
CA GLN A 44 -8.68 -10.84 -2.52
C GLN A 44 -9.43 -10.46 -3.80
N ALA A 45 -8.91 -9.50 -4.58
CA ALA A 45 -9.48 -9.16 -5.88
C ALA A 45 -9.52 -10.37 -6.82
N LYS A 46 -8.40 -11.09 -6.92
CA LYS A 46 -8.30 -12.32 -7.72
C LYS A 46 -9.30 -13.39 -7.24
N ARG A 47 -9.39 -13.58 -5.92
CA ARG A 47 -10.33 -14.53 -5.31
C ARG A 47 -11.80 -14.18 -5.58
N ALA A 48 -12.12 -12.88 -5.60
CA ALA A 48 -13.46 -12.37 -5.89
C ALA A 48 -13.77 -12.27 -7.40
N GLY A 49 -12.81 -12.57 -8.28
CA GLY A 49 -12.95 -12.42 -9.72
C GLY A 49 -12.98 -10.96 -10.17
N TYR A 50 -12.42 -10.04 -9.41
CA TYR A 50 -12.37 -8.62 -9.77
C TYR A 50 -11.20 -8.34 -10.70
N GLU A 51 -11.48 -7.63 -11.78
CA GLU A 51 -10.43 -6.91 -12.51
C GLU A 51 -10.04 -5.67 -11.71
N ARG A 52 -8.75 -5.56 -11.42
CA ARG A 52 -8.22 -4.46 -10.60
C ARG A 52 -6.90 -3.95 -11.16
N GLN A 53 -6.84 -2.65 -11.36
CA GLN A 53 -5.60 -1.92 -11.60
C GLN A 53 -5.19 -1.23 -10.28
N HIS A 54 -3.98 -1.48 -9.83
CA HIS A 54 -3.54 -1.01 -8.52
C HIS A 54 -2.29 -0.15 -8.66
N THR A 55 -2.37 1.09 -8.17
CA THR A 55 -1.23 2.00 -8.06
C THR A 55 -0.84 2.11 -6.60
N ALA A 56 0.34 1.67 -6.26
CA ALA A 56 0.88 1.66 -4.90
C ALA A 56 1.92 2.78 -4.78
N LEU A 57 1.61 3.80 -3.99
CA LEU A 57 2.45 4.97 -3.73
C LEU A 57 3.13 4.85 -2.37
N ASP A 58 4.42 5.09 -2.32
CA ASP A 58 5.19 5.28 -1.07
C ASP A 58 6.24 6.38 -1.28
N LEU A 59 6.62 7.05 -0.21
CA LEU A 59 7.65 8.10 -0.25
C LEU A 59 9.04 7.56 -0.66
N HIS A 60 9.30 6.28 -0.40
CA HIS A 60 10.64 5.68 -0.54
C HIS A 60 10.73 4.72 -1.71
N ASP A 61 11.54 5.02 -2.72
CA ASP A 61 11.83 4.18 -3.89
C ASP A 61 12.15 2.73 -3.52
N ARG A 62 13.03 2.55 -2.55
CA ARG A 62 13.43 1.21 -2.11
C ARG A 62 12.26 0.36 -1.62
N LYS A 63 11.25 0.96 -1.00
CA LYS A 63 10.04 0.23 -0.58
C LYS A 63 9.19 -0.13 -1.78
N CYS A 64 9.07 0.77 -2.76
CA CYS A 64 8.39 0.54 -4.02
C CYS A 64 9.00 -0.65 -4.77
N ASP A 65 10.32 -0.68 -4.89
CA ASP A 65 11.05 -1.80 -5.52
C ASP A 65 10.83 -3.12 -4.80
N LEU A 66 10.90 -3.13 -3.47
CA LEU A 66 10.64 -4.32 -2.66
C LEU A 66 9.19 -4.82 -2.79
N ASN A 67 8.23 -3.90 -2.87
CA ASN A 67 6.83 -4.22 -3.12
C ASN A 67 6.69 -4.90 -4.48
N LEU A 68 7.19 -4.27 -5.54
CA LEU A 68 7.10 -4.80 -6.90
C LEU A 68 7.79 -6.16 -7.04
N ALA A 69 9.00 -6.31 -6.49
CA ALA A 69 9.74 -7.57 -6.50
C ALA A 69 8.98 -8.70 -5.78
N ARG A 70 8.33 -8.39 -4.66
CA ARG A 70 7.48 -9.35 -3.93
C ARG A 70 6.29 -9.79 -4.76
N LEU A 71 5.60 -8.85 -5.40
CA LEU A 71 4.42 -9.13 -6.23
C LEU A 71 4.78 -9.97 -7.45
N HIS A 72 5.87 -9.64 -8.15
CA HIS A 72 6.40 -10.43 -9.26
C HIS A 72 6.72 -11.86 -8.82
N LYS A 73 7.39 -12.02 -7.69
CA LYS A 73 7.74 -13.33 -7.13
C LYS A 73 6.50 -14.17 -6.78
N ALA A 74 5.41 -13.51 -6.43
CA ALA A 74 4.10 -14.11 -6.15
C ALA A 74 3.27 -14.36 -7.42
N GLY A 75 3.73 -13.95 -8.60
CA GLY A 75 2.97 -14.04 -9.85
C GLY A 75 1.77 -13.09 -9.90
N ILE A 76 1.80 -12.00 -9.12
CA ILE A 76 0.75 -10.97 -9.10
C ILE A 76 1.10 -9.90 -10.14
N GLN A 77 0.14 -9.64 -11.01
CA GLN A 77 0.22 -8.62 -12.07
C GLN A 77 -0.84 -7.52 -11.82
N GLY A 78 -0.80 -6.46 -12.63
CA GLY A 78 -1.77 -5.37 -12.54
C GLY A 78 -1.47 -4.38 -11.40
N VAL A 79 -0.27 -4.42 -10.83
CA VAL A 79 0.20 -3.44 -9.85
C VAL A 79 1.30 -2.58 -10.45
N ARG A 80 1.21 -1.30 -10.21
CA ARG A 80 2.23 -0.29 -10.50
C ARG A 80 2.69 0.32 -9.19
N THR A 81 3.98 0.47 -9.01
CA THR A 81 4.54 1.18 -7.86
C THR A 81 5.02 2.56 -8.28
N VAL A 82 4.85 3.53 -7.43
CA VAL A 82 5.22 4.93 -7.62
C VAL A 82 5.89 5.44 -6.38
N SER A 83 7.00 6.14 -6.55
CA SER A 83 7.64 6.87 -5.46
C SER A 83 7.27 8.34 -5.53
N GLY A 84 6.93 8.91 -4.38
CA GLY A 84 6.62 10.33 -4.27
C GLY A 84 5.96 10.69 -2.96
N ASP A 85 5.92 11.98 -2.68
CA ASP A 85 5.23 12.50 -1.50
C ASP A 85 3.72 12.57 -1.77
N ALA A 86 2.93 11.94 -0.92
CA ALA A 86 1.48 11.96 -1.02
C ALA A 86 0.87 13.34 -0.71
N CYS A 87 1.62 14.23 -0.05
CA CYS A 87 1.21 15.62 0.14
C CYS A 87 1.30 16.42 -1.16
N GLU A 88 2.14 15.97 -2.12
CA GLU A 88 2.31 16.56 -3.45
C GLU A 88 1.70 15.65 -4.54
N LEU A 89 0.54 15.07 -4.25
CA LEU A 89 -0.08 14.04 -5.06
C LEU A 89 -0.36 14.49 -6.50
N ASP A 90 -0.72 15.74 -6.71
CA ASP A 90 -0.95 16.29 -8.04
C ASP A 90 0.33 16.26 -8.90
N GLU A 91 1.49 16.59 -8.33
CA GLU A 91 2.78 16.53 -9.03
C GLU A 91 3.16 15.09 -9.33
N VAL A 92 3.01 14.20 -8.34
CA VAL A 92 3.29 12.76 -8.49
C VAL A 92 2.44 12.15 -9.58
N LEU A 93 1.16 12.47 -9.67
CA LEU A 93 0.24 11.91 -10.65
C LEU A 93 0.33 12.60 -12.02
N THR A 94 0.81 13.84 -12.11
CA THR A 94 0.96 14.55 -13.39
C THR A 94 1.88 13.79 -14.35
N SER A 95 2.91 13.12 -13.85
CA SER A 95 3.77 12.27 -14.67
C SER A 95 3.01 11.08 -15.28
N PHE A 96 1.99 10.58 -14.62
CA PHE A 96 1.09 9.53 -15.11
C PHE A 96 0.09 10.08 -16.12
N ASP A 97 -0.48 11.25 -15.83
CA ASP A 97 -1.42 11.94 -16.71
C ASP A 97 -0.75 12.26 -18.05
N ALA A 98 0.50 12.74 -18.02
CA ALA A 98 1.29 13.03 -19.22
C ALA A 98 1.52 11.78 -20.09
N MET A 99 1.69 10.61 -19.49
CA MET A 99 1.87 9.34 -20.21
C MET A 99 0.56 8.80 -20.82
N ARG A 100 -0.60 9.20 -20.31
CA ARG A 100 -1.92 8.74 -20.77
C ARG A 100 -2.68 9.75 -21.59
N GLY A 101 -2.28 11.03 -21.55
CA GLY A 101 -2.97 12.13 -22.22
C GLY A 101 -4.29 12.54 -21.56
N GLU A 102 -4.59 12.01 -20.37
CA GLU A 102 -5.81 12.33 -19.61
C GLU A 102 -5.53 12.26 -18.10
N ARG A 103 -6.33 12.99 -17.32
CA ARG A 103 -6.22 13.00 -15.87
C ARG A 103 -6.64 11.64 -15.28
N VAL A 104 -5.74 11.00 -14.55
CA VAL A 104 -6.01 9.70 -13.93
C VAL A 104 -7.03 9.87 -12.79
N LYS A 105 -8.06 9.03 -12.81
CA LYS A 105 -9.05 8.91 -11.74
C LYS A 105 -9.00 7.52 -11.14
N PHE A 106 -9.31 7.43 -9.87
CA PHE A 106 -9.34 6.17 -9.14
C PHE A 106 -10.73 5.91 -8.58
N ASP A 107 -11.22 4.67 -8.72
CA ASP A 107 -12.49 4.23 -8.15
C ASP A 107 -12.38 4.06 -6.63
N THR A 108 -11.19 3.75 -6.15
CA THR A 108 -10.90 3.55 -4.72
C THR A 108 -9.60 4.25 -4.36
N VAL A 109 -9.59 4.96 -3.24
CA VAL A 109 -8.37 5.45 -2.59
C VAL A 109 -8.26 4.78 -1.22
N PHE A 110 -7.11 4.13 -0.99
CA PHE A 110 -6.78 3.48 0.27
C PHE A 110 -5.56 4.16 0.88
N ILE A 111 -5.70 4.69 2.09
CA ILE A 111 -4.64 5.43 2.77
C ILE A 111 -4.17 4.65 4.00
N ASP A 112 -2.89 4.33 4.02
CA ASP A 112 -2.18 3.70 5.15
C ASP A 112 -1.06 4.65 5.61
N ALA A 113 -1.46 5.79 6.15
CA ALA A 113 -0.56 6.87 6.54
C ALA A 113 0.34 6.46 7.72
N PRO A 114 1.57 6.99 7.80
CA PRO A 114 2.39 6.91 8.99
C PRO A 114 1.61 7.39 10.22
N CYS A 115 1.82 6.71 11.34
CA CYS A 115 1.16 7.06 12.60
C CYS A 115 2.09 6.81 13.79
N SER A 116 1.70 7.27 14.98
CA SER A 116 2.43 7.07 16.23
C SER A 116 2.65 5.58 16.62
N GLY A 117 1.91 4.67 16.00
CA GLY A 117 2.02 3.24 16.27
C GLY A 117 1.39 2.79 17.60
N THR A 118 0.70 3.68 18.33
CA THR A 118 0.14 3.37 19.67
C THR A 118 -0.80 2.18 19.67
N GLY A 119 -1.52 1.91 18.59
CA GLY A 119 -2.36 0.73 18.42
C GLY A 119 -1.58 -0.60 18.41
N THR A 120 -0.26 -0.56 18.32
CA THR A 120 0.61 -1.75 18.27
C THR A 120 1.38 -2.01 19.58
N MET A 121 1.11 -1.25 20.65
CA MET A 121 1.84 -1.32 21.93
C MET A 121 1.90 -2.73 22.54
N ARG A 122 0.90 -3.57 22.30
CA ARG A 122 0.94 -4.97 22.77
C ARG A 122 2.10 -5.77 22.17
N ARG A 123 2.54 -5.41 20.96
CA ARG A 123 3.67 -6.06 20.25
C ARG A 123 4.95 -5.24 20.36
N HIS A 124 4.80 -3.97 20.68
CA HIS A 124 5.85 -2.96 20.77
C HIS A 124 5.73 -2.22 22.10
N PRO A 125 6.04 -2.89 23.22
CA PRO A 125 5.86 -2.32 24.55
C PRO A 125 6.78 -1.12 24.84
N GLU A 126 7.81 -0.93 24.01
CA GLU A 126 8.71 0.21 24.07
C GLU A 126 8.08 1.53 23.61
N ILE A 127 6.96 1.51 22.86
CA ILE A 127 6.34 2.71 22.29
C ILE A 127 6.06 3.80 23.34
N PRO A 128 5.43 3.52 24.51
CA PRO A 128 5.13 4.54 25.52
C PRO A 128 6.38 5.24 26.06
N TRP A 129 7.53 4.59 25.98
CA TRP A 129 8.82 5.12 26.48
C TRP A 129 9.59 5.88 25.43
N ARG A 130 9.23 5.71 24.16
CA ARG A 130 9.92 6.35 23.01
C ARG A 130 9.14 7.52 22.44
N LEU A 131 7.81 7.50 22.56
CA LEU A 131 6.95 8.56 22.01
C LEU A 131 7.22 9.88 22.71
N THR A 132 7.41 10.89 21.89
CA THR A 132 7.48 12.30 22.30
C THR A 132 6.31 13.08 21.73
N GLU A 133 6.05 14.28 22.23
CA GLU A 133 5.00 15.14 21.72
C GLU A 133 5.19 15.45 20.23
N ASN A 134 6.43 15.58 19.76
CA ASN A 134 6.74 15.81 18.36
C ASN A 134 6.35 14.63 17.44
N ASP A 135 6.35 13.39 17.95
CA ASP A 135 5.94 12.22 17.16
C ASP A 135 4.42 12.15 16.92
N VAL A 136 3.66 13.01 17.59
CA VAL A 136 2.18 13.08 17.50
C VAL A 136 1.73 14.32 16.72
N THR A 137 2.54 15.37 16.71
CA THR A 137 2.20 16.68 16.13
C THR A 137 2.75 16.88 14.71
N THR A 138 3.53 15.95 14.21
CA THR A 138 4.05 15.94 12.84
C THR A 138 3.15 15.08 11.96
#